data_e2756595e41b0555f5f76068036d8489
#
_entry.id   e2756595e41b0555f5f76068036d8489
#
_cell.length_a   1.000
_cell.length_b   1.000
_cell.length_c   1.000
_cell.angle_alpha   90.00
_cell.angle_beta   90.00
_cell.angle_gamma   90.00
#
_symmetry.space_group_name_H-M   'P 1'
#
loop_
_entity.id
_entity.type
_entity.pdbx_description
1 polymer ?
#
loop_
_entity_poly.entity_id
_entity_poly.type
_entity_poly.pdbx_seq_one_letter_code
_entity_poly.pdbx_strand_id
1 'polypeptide(L)'
;MTRFALGDGVRRRLWTPVLLAVLLSAGTVGGQAVVEAPPSKAARIEALLEKSFNAMAAVYDYRGTLVKRELFGDELVEQTIEFKFSRPFKVYVKYIKPHAGREGIYVRGSNRNRLRAHKGSLPDVAVSLDPLGRVAMEDNHHPITSFGLERMLEVGARNLRKAIERGDATLSVSDGGVVHGEPTWRIDIESKPGGHYVTARRAEDLWELAKRVGQDMYVLLHHNDGIDSPTDIGAGQRVFVPHYYASRGEYFIGKRTFMMVKAKSWDYRGQLYESYEYPNLELNPGLSERDFDHRNKDYDFMIINQR
;
A
#
# COMPACT_ATOMS: atom_id res chain seq x y z
N MET A 1 -45.61 -35.28 2.01
CA MET A 1 -44.84 -36.53 2.14
C MET A 1 -43.54 -36.31 1.42
N THR A 2 -42.40 -36.10 1.96
CA THR A 2 -41.49 -36.91 2.73
C THR A 2 -40.47 -35.98 3.41
N ARG A 3 -40.31 -36.16 4.72
CA ARG A 3 -39.29 -35.55 5.57
C ARG A 3 -37.94 -36.17 5.27
N PHE A 4 -36.87 -35.35 5.25
CA PHE A 4 -35.55 -35.86 5.62
C PHE A 4 -34.93 -34.98 6.70
N ALA A 5 -34.38 -35.70 7.65
CA ALA A 5 -34.00 -35.23 8.98
C ALA A 5 -32.57 -34.64 8.99
N LEU A 6 -32.41 -33.77 9.98
CA LEU A 6 -31.16 -33.21 10.47
C LEU A 6 -30.20 -34.32 10.99
N GLY A 7 -28.92 -34.16 10.69
CA GLY A 7 -27.81 -34.91 11.26
C GLY A 7 -26.81 -33.97 11.92
N ASP A 8 -26.92 -33.78 13.22
CA ASP A 8 -25.95 -33.10 14.10
C ASP A 8 -24.63 -33.90 14.17
N GLY A 9 -23.52 -33.18 14.21
CA GLY A 9 -22.22 -33.81 14.39
C GLY A 9 -21.06 -32.87 14.65
N VAL A 10 -21.24 -31.87 15.55
CA VAL A 10 -20.10 -31.07 16.05
C VAL A 10 -19.41 -31.81 17.18
N ARG A 11 -18.33 -32.53 16.90
CA ARG A 11 -17.43 -33.10 17.91
C ARG A 11 -16.54 -32.00 18.50
N ARG A 12 -16.89 -31.49 19.67
CA ARG A 12 -16.03 -30.73 20.56
C ARG A 12 -14.93 -31.67 21.10
N ARG A 13 -13.67 -31.44 20.75
CA ARG A 13 -12.54 -32.04 21.42
C ARG A 13 -12.28 -31.27 22.72
N LEU A 14 -12.62 -31.90 23.84
CA LEU A 14 -12.24 -31.47 25.20
C LEU A 14 -10.74 -31.75 25.37
N TRP A 15 -9.97 -30.73 25.65
CA TRP A 15 -8.58 -30.86 26.10
C TRP A 15 -8.58 -31.02 27.60
N THR A 16 -8.19 -32.19 28.11
CA THR A 16 -7.93 -32.45 29.50
C THR A 16 -6.54 -31.91 29.86
N PRO A 17 -6.38 -31.13 30.94
CA PRO A 17 -5.07 -30.73 31.41
C PRO A 17 -4.43 -31.90 32.17
N VAL A 18 -3.26 -32.34 31.72
CA VAL A 18 -2.39 -33.27 32.47
C VAL A 18 -1.67 -32.46 33.52
N LEU A 19 -2.07 -32.63 34.78
CA LEU A 19 -1.34 -32.13 35.96
C LEU A 19 -0.08 -32.96 36.14
N LEU A 20 1.08 -32.39 35.77
CA LEU A 20 2.40 -32.95 36.09
C LEU A 20 2.84 -32.43 37.46
N ALA A 21 2.79 -33.29 38.47
CA ALA A 21 3.34 -32.98 39.79
C ALA A 21 4.87 -33.02 39.71
N VAL A 22 5.53 -31.84 39.80
CA VAL A 22 6.98 -31.73 39.89
C VAL A 22 7.36 -31.68 41.38
N LEU A 23 8.04 -32.72 41.85
CA LEU A 23 8.69 -32.78 43.16
C LEU A 23 9.80 -31.70 43.23
N LEU A 24 9.63 -30.78 44.19
CA LEU A 24 10.63 -29.77 44.54
C LEU A 24 11.79 -30.43 45.26
N SER A 25 12.90 -30.63 44.59
CA SER A 25 14.21 -30.78 45.24
C SER A 25 14.85 -29.38 45.34
N ALA A 26 15.00 -28.89 46.56
CA ALA A 26 15.69 -27.63 46.84
C ALA A 26 17.20 -27.79 46.59
N GLY A 27 17.60 -27.49 45.36
CA GLY A 27 19.00 -27.24 44.99
C GLY A 27 19.17 -25.75 44.79
N THR A 28 19.96 -25.09 45.63
CA THR A 28 20.41 -23.70 45.40
C THR A 28 21.35 -23.65 44.21
N VAL A 29 20.76 -23.49 43.03
CA VAL A 29 21.52 -23.14 41.83
C VAL A 29 21.46 -21.61 41.68
N GLY A 30 22.62 -20.97 41.76
CA GLY A 30 22.76 -19.53 41.51
C GLY A 30 22.14 -19.18 40.15
N GLY A 31 21.00 -18.48 40.20
CA GLY A 31 20.30 -18.02 38.99
C GLY A 31 21.15 -17.01 38.26
N GLN A 32 21.91 -17.45 37.26
CA GLN A 32 22.34 -16.55 36.19
C GLN A 32 21.07 -16.12 35.48
N ALA A 33 20.75 -14.84 35.60
CA ALA A 33 19.73 -14.24 34.79
C ALA A 33 20.12 -14.50 33.30
N VAL A 34 19.31 -15.28 32.61
CA VAL A 34 19.46 -15.46 31.15
C VAL A 34 19.17 -14.10 30.54
N VAL A 35 20.23 -13.36 30.23
CA VAL A 35 20.12 -12.13 29.46
C VAL A 35 19.70 -12.55 28.05
N GLU A 36 18.44 -12.39 27.76
CA GLU A 36 17.87 -12.69 26.45
C GLU A 36 18.62 -11.84 25.39
N ALA A 37 19.17 -12.48 24.38
CA ALA A 37 19.89 -11.78 23.33
C ALA A 37 18.94 -10.78 22.64
N PRO A 38 19.40 -9.58 22.27
CA PRO A 38 18.56 -8.61 21.61
C PRO A 38 17.98 -9.20 20.31
N PRO A 39 16.70 -8.92 20.01
CA PRO A 39 16.04 -9.50 18.84
C PRO A 39 16.78 -9.15 17.55
N SER A 40 16.82 -10.09 16.62
CA SER A 40 17.43 -9.88 15.29
C SER A 40 16.79 -8.72 14.55
N LYS A 41 17.49 -8.14 13.57
CA LYS A 41 16.92 -7.06 12.72
C LYS A 41 15.61 -7.50 12.05
N ALA A 42 15.58 -8.73 11.55
CA ALA A 42 14.37 -9.31 10.96
C ALA A 42 13.20 -9.37 11.95
N ALA A 43 13.44 -9.86 13.16
CA ALA A 43 12.43 -9.92 14.23
C ALA A 43 11.92 -8.52 14.62
N ARG A 44 12.81 -7.52 14.67
CA ARG A 44 12.41 -6.14 14.95
C ARG A 44 11.55 -5.55 13.82
N ILE A 45 11.87 -5.83 12.55
CA ILE A 45 11.07 -5.41 11.40
C ILE A 45 9.69 -6.05 11.44
N GLU A 46 9.61 -7.38 11.63
CA GLU A 46 8.33 -8.09 11.71
C GLU A 46 7.46 -7.57 12.85
N ALA A 47 8.03 -7.30 14.03
CA ALA A 47 7.30 -6.73 15.15
C ALA A 47 6.76 -5.31 14.85
N LEU A 48 7.51 -4.49 14.11
CA LEU A 48 7.03 -3.18 13.68
C LEU A 48 5.92 -3.30 12.63
N LEU A 49 6.06 -4.20 11.66
CA LEU A 49 5.03 -4.46 10.65
C LEU A 49 3.74 -4.99 11.29
N GLU A 50 3.83 -5.93 12.22
CA GLU A 50 2.68 -6.46 12.94
C GLU A 50 1.94 -5.34 13.69
N LYS A 51 2.66 -4.50 14.44
CA LYS A 51 2.07 -3.33 15.10
C LYS A 51 1.41 -2.37 14.12
N SER A 52 2.03 -2.16 12.95
CA SER A 52 1.48 -1.29 11.91
C SER A 52 0.19 -1.85 11.30
N PHE A 53 0.13 -3.16 11.02
CA PHE A 53 -1.09 -3.80 10.53
C PHE A 53 -2.21 -3.77 11.58
N ASN A 54 -1.89 -4.04 12.85
CA ASN A 54 -2.86 -3.99 13.94
C ASN A 54 -3.40 -2.56 14.14
N ALA A 55 -2.53 -1.55 14.09
CA ALA A 55 -2.94 -0.15 14.18
C ALA A 55 -3.80 0.24 12.96
N MET A 56 -3.43 -0.17 11.74
CA MET A 56 -4.19 0.11 10.52
C MET A 56 -5.56 -0.57 10.53
N ALA A 57 -5.70 -1.76 11.12
CA ALA A 57 -6.97 -2.46 11.27
C ALA A 57 -7.98 -1.68 12.14
N ALA A 58 -7.51 -0.85 13.06
CA ALA A 58 -8.33 0.01 13.92
C ALA A 58 -8.71 1.36 13.25
N VAL A 59 -8.16 1.66 12.07
CA VAL A 59 -8.46 2.87 11.31
C VAL A 59 -9.63 2.62 10.38
N TYR A 60 -10.73 3.34 10.60
CA TYR A 60 -11.93 3.23 9.78
C TYR A 60 -11.93 4.26 8.65
N ASP A 61 -11.56 5.48 8.95
CA ASP A 61 -11.43 6.57 8.00
C ASP A 61 -10.22 7.45 8.35
N TYR A 62 -9.77 8.24 7.39
CA TYR A 62 -8.69 9.20 7.60
C TYR A 62 -8.69 10.25 6.50
N ARG A 63 -8.12 11.42 6.83
CA ARG A 63 -7.89 12.53 5.90
C ARG A 63 -6.53 13.14 6.13
N GLY A 64 -6.08 13.93 5.17
CA GLY A 64 -4.79 14.64 5.27
C GLY A 64 -4.34 15.20 3.93
N THR A 65 -3.06 15.45 3.85
CA THR A 65 -2.36 15.82 2.63
C THR A 65 -1.46 14.67 2.20
N LEU A 66 -1.41 14.37 0.93
CA LEU A 66 -0.43 13.50 0.31
C LEU A 66 0.53 14.37 -0.49
N VAL A 67 1.82 14.34 -0.15
CA VAL A 67 2.89 14.88 -0.99
C VAL A 67 3.57 13.68 -1.63
N LYS A 68 3.44 13.56 -2.95
CA LYS A 68 4.05 12.46 -3.69
C LYS A 68 4.98 12.96 -4.77
N ARG A 69 6.03 12.18 -5.04
CA ARG A 69 6.94 12.34 -6.18
C ARG A 69 7.05 10.99 -6.87
N GLU A 70 6.88 10.98 -8.17
CA GLU A 70 6.92 9.77 -8.99
C GLU A 70 7.74 10.05 -10.24
N LEU A 71 8.59 9.10 -10.63
CA LEU A 71 9.51 9.23 -11.77
C LEU A 71 8.84 8.70 -13.04
N PHE A 72 8.68 9.55 -14.05
CA PHE A 72 8.17 9.21 -15.38
C PHE A 72 9.27 9.46 -16.42
N GLY A 73 9.86 8.38 -16.95
CA GLY A 73 11.08 8.50 -17.73
C GLY A 73 12.20 9.09 -16.88
N ASP A 74 12.67 10.30 -17.24
CA ASP A 74 13.69 11.04 -16.49
C ASP A 74 13.10 12.25 -15.72
N GLU A 75 11.79 12.43 -15.74
CA GLU A 75 11.09 13.54 -15.08
C GLU A 75 10.49 13.09 -13.74
N LEU A 76 10.86 13.79 -12.66
CA LEU A 76 10.29 13.58 -11.34
C LEU A 76 9.10 14.53 -11.14
N VAL A 77 7.89 13.99 -11.23
CA VAL A 77 6.64 14.74 -11.05
C VAL A 77 6.29 14.82 -9.57
N GLU A 78 6.17 16.04 -9.03
CA GLU A 78 5.70 16.27 -7.66
C GLU A 78 4.24 16.70 -7.64
N GLN A 79 3.44 16.07 -6.79
CA GLN A 79 2.04 16.43 -6.57
C GLN A 79 1.76 16.61 -5.08
N THR A 80 0.92 17.62 -4.77
CA THR A 80 0.33 17.80 -3.44
C THR A 80 -1.18 17.68 -3.54
N ILE A 81 -1.76 16.76 -2.77
CA ILE A 81 -3.15 16.34 -2.88
C ILE A 81 -3.77 16.31 -1.49
N GLU A 82 -4.85 17.04 -1.27
CA GLU A 82 -5.73 16.81 -0.11
C GLU A 82 -6.59 15.59 -0.38
N PHE A 83 -6.79 14.77 0.65
CA PHE A 83 -7.54 13.55 0.46
C PHE A 83 -8.42 13.20 1.67
N LYS A 84 -9.45 12.39 1.39
CA LYS A 84 -10.27 11.70 2.38
C LYS A 84 -10.40 10.24 1.96
N PHE A 85 -10.32 9.35 2.93
CA PHE A 85 -10.51 7.91 2.74
C PHE A 85 -11.44 7.34 3.79
N SER A 86 -12.31 6.42 3.42
CA SER A 86 -13.14 5.65 4.35
C SER A 86 -13.32 4.21 3.87
N ARG A 87 -13.34 3.28 4.81
CA ARG A 87 -13.64 1.86 4.55
C ARG A 87 -15.10 1.67 4.11
N PRO A 88 -15.44 0.62 3.32
CA PRO A 88 -14.52 -0.39 2.82
C PRO A 88 -13.60 0.11 1.70
N PHE A 89 -13.99 1.11 0.90
CA PHE A 89 -13.13 1.80 -0.05
C PHE A 89 -13.84 3.00 -0.68
N LYS A 90 -13.71 4.15 -0.07
CA LYS A 90 -14.17 5.44 -0.58
C LYS A 90 -13.01 6.41 -0.55
N VAL A 91 -12.78 7.11 -1.63
CA VAL A 91 -11.67 8.06 -1.79
C VAL A 91 -12.19 9.34 -2.40
N TYR A 92 -11.85 10.47 -1.79
CA TYR A 92 -11.91 11.80 -2.37
C TYR A 92 -10.50 12.36 -2.43
N VAL A 93 -10.16 13.02 -3.54
CA VAL A 93 -8.90 13.73 -3.74
C VAL A 93 -9.14 15.11 -4.32
N LYS A 94 -8.36 16.09 -3.86
CA LYS A 94 -8.29 17.45 -4.42
C LYS A 94 -6.83 17.82 -4.64
N TYR A 95 -6.47 18.09 -5.88
CA TYR A 95 -5.12 18.49 -6.23
C TYR A 95 -4.89 19.96 -5.85
N ILE A 96 -3.79 20.20 -5.13
CA ILE A 96 -3.33 21.53 -4.75
C ILE A 96 -2.27 22.01 -5.72
N LYS A 97 -1.33 21.13 -6.10
CA LYS A 97 -0.33 21.37 -7.14
C LYS A 97 0.20 20.06 -7.74
N PRO A 98 0.57 20.04 -9.02
CA PRO A 98 0.13 20.97 -10.05
C PRO A 98 -1.39 20.89 -10.19
N HIS A 99 -2.06 21.16 -11.21
CA HIS A 99 -3.49 20.91 -11.46
C HIS A 99 -4.45 21.37 -10.33
N ALA A 100 -4.18 22.56 -9.73
CA ALA A 100 -5.00 23.09 -8.65
C ALA A 100 -6.50 23.10 -9.01
N GLY A 101 -7.34 22.60 -8.08
CA GLY A 101 -8.78 22.50 -8.27
C GLY A 101 -9.25 21.22 -8.99
N ARG A 102 -8.35 20.38 -9.51
CA ARG A 102 -8.75 19.04 -9.98
C ARG A 102 -9.25 18.22 -8.80
N GLU A 103 -10.43 17.62 -8.93
CA GLU A 103 -11.00 16.76 -7.89
C GLU A 103 -11.40 15.40 -8.46
N GLY A 104 -11.40 14.40 -7.59
CA GLY A 104 -11.82 13.05 -7.92
C GLY A 104 -12.51 12.34 -6.77
N ILE A 105 -13.58 11.61 -7.07
CA ILE A 105 -14.28 10.73 -6.13
C ILE A 105 -14.37 9.34 -6.70
N TYR A 106 -13.89 8.37 -5.93
CA TYR A 106 -14.06 6.96 -6.22
C TYR A 106 -14.69 6.23 -5.02
N VAL A 107 -15.81 5.57 -5.27
CA VAL A 107 -16.49 4.73 -4.29
C VAL A 107 -16.66 3.34 -4.90
N ARG A 108 -16.01 2.35 -4.30
CA ARG A 108 -16.09 0.96 -4.79
C ARG A 108 -17.54 0.47 -4.80
N GLY A 109 -17.97 -0.10 -5.92
CA GLY A 109 -19.36 -0.54 -6.12
C GLY A 109 -20.31 0.55 -6.61
N SER A 110 -19.91 1.82 -6.63
CA SER A 110 -20.71 2.94 -7.13
C SER A 110 -20.23 3.42 -8.49
N ASN A 111 -21.05 4.19 -9.21
CA ASN A 111 -20.74 4.76 -10.53
C ASN A 111 -20.15 3.70 -11.50
N ARG A 112 -20.61 2.44 -11.45
CA ARG A 112 -20.07 1.31 -12.23
C ARG A 112 -18.57 1.10 -12.01
N ASN A 113 -18.08 1.33 -10.80
CA ASN A 113 -16.65 1.33 -10.43
C ASN A 113 -15.80 2.32 -11.23
N ARG A 114 -16.39 3.43 -11.68
CA ARG A 114 -15.67 4.49 -12.39
C ARG A 114 -15.34 5.65 -11.44
N LEU A 115 -14.19 6.26 -11.67
CA LEU A 115 -13.78 7.51 -11.03
C LEU A 115 -14.64 8.65 -11.57
N ARG A 116 -15.29 9.41 -10.71
CA ARG A 116 -15.87 10.70 -11.07
C ARG A 116 -14.84 11.78 -10.84
N ALA A 117 -14.52 12.56 -11.86
CA ALA A 117 -13.49 13.58 -11.77
C ALA A 117 -13.86 14.82 -12.58
N HIS A 118 -13.29 15.95 -12.20
CA HIS A 118 -13.24 17.16 -13.02
C HIS A 118 -11.85 17.79 -12.90
N LYS A 119 -11.50 18.68 -13.82
CA LYS A 119 -10.14 19.21 -13.92
C LYS A 119 -9.92 20.55 -13.21
N GLY A 120 -10.98 21.18 -12.67
CA GLY A 120 -10.89 22.46 -11.97
C GLY A 120 -10.55 23.66 -12.87
N SER A 121 -10.68 23.52 -14.20
CA SER A 121 -10.41 24.58 -15.17
C SER A 121 -11.43 24.54 -16.31
N LEU A 122 -11.78 25.71 -16.86
CA LEU A 122 -12.82 25.81 -17.88
C LEU A 122 -12.44 25.11 -19.22
N PRO A 123 -13.38 24.43 -19.90
CA PRO A 123 -14.71 24.07 -19.39
C PRO A 123 -14.60 23.00 -18.29
N ASP A 124 -15.12 23.31 -17.09
CA ASP A 124 -15.04 22.40 -15.94
C ASP A 124 -16.27 21.49 -15.91
N VAL A 125 -16.12 20.30 -16.47
CA VAL A 125 -17.17 19.31 -16.60
C VAL A 125 -16.78 18.05 -15.85
N ALA A 126 -17.68 17.58 -14.99
CA ALA A 126 -17.51 16.30 -14.33
C ALA A 126 -17.65 15.13 -15.32
N VAL A 127 -16.68 14.24 -15.33
CA VAL A 127 -16.62 13.07 -16.20
C VAL A 127 -16.52 11.79 -15.39
N SER A 128 -16.94 10.67 -15.98
CA SER A 128 -16.73 9.33 -15.42
C SER A 128 -15.60 8.63 -16.16
N LEU A 129 -14.48 8.41 -15.49
CA LEU A 129 -13.27 7.81 -16.06
C LEU A 129 -13.11 6.36 -15.61
N ASP A 130 -12.50 5.55 -16.46
CA ASP A 130 -11.94 4.27 -16.05
C ASP A 130 -10.76 4.56 -15.10
N PRO A 131 -10.75 4.03 -13.87
CA PRO A 131 -9.65 4.26 -12.93
C PRO A 131 -8.28 3.78 -13.42
N LEU A 132 -8.25 2.82 -14.34
CA LEU A 132 -7.04 2.27 -14.97
C LEU A 132 -6.77 2.89 -16.35
N GLY A 133 -7.68 3.76 -16.83
CA GLY A 133 -7.56 4.40 -18.14
C GLY A 133 -6.49 5.48 -18.16
N ARG A 134 -5.92 5.74 -19.33
CA ARG A 134 -4.81 6.68 -19.55
C ARG A 134 -5.04 8.07 -18.94
N VAL A 135 -6.28 8.60 -19.00
CA VAL A 135 -6.60 9.92 -18.45
C VAL A 135 -6.57 9.93 -16.92
N ALA A 136 -7.07 8.86 -16.27
CA ALA A 136 -7.05 8.75 -14.82
C ALA A 136 -5.65 8.44 -14.27
N MET A 137 -4.82 7.81 -15.09
CA MET A 137 -3.44 7.41 -14.75
C MET A 137 -2.38 8.44 -15.14
N GLU A 138 -2.78 9.55 -15.80
CA GLU A 138 -1.87 10.63 -16.13
C GLU A 138 -1.15 11.13 -14.86
N ASP A 139 0.18 11.15 -14.89
CA ASP A 139 1.06 11.52 -13.76
C ASP A 139 0.81 10.71 -12.46
N ASN A 140 0.40 9.45 -12.59
CA ASN A 140 0.18 8.55 -11.46
C ASN A 140 0.75 7.15 -11.73
N HIS A 141 1.65 6.67 -10.88
CA HIS A 141 2.11 5.28 -10.89
C HIS A 141 1.02 4.31 -10.42
N HIS A 142 0.16 4.76 -9.50
CA HIS A 142 -0.86 3.91 -8.91
C HIS A 142 -2.27 4.47 -9.16
N PRO A 143 -3.21 3.60 -9.56
CA PRO A 143 -4.59 4.02 -9.76
C PRO A 143 -5.25 4.37 -8.41
N ILE A 144 -6.28 5.22 -8.46
CA ILE A 144 -7.06 5.58 -7.28
C ILE A 144 -7.66 4.34 -6.56
N THR A 145 -7.85 3.24 -7.26
CA THR A 145 -8.31 1.96 -6.71
C THR A 145 -7.29 1.26 -5.82
N SER A 146 -6.05 1.75 -5.82
CA SER A 146 -4.94 1.32 -4.95
C SER A 146 -4.51 2.42 -3.96
N PHE A 147 -5.34 3.45 -3.78
CA PHE A 147 -5.02 4.57 -2.89
C PHE A 147 -5.02 4.14 -1.42
N GLY A 148 -4.15 4.75 -0.63
CA GLY A 148 -4.23 4.78 0.83
C GLY A 148 -3.06 4.16 1.58
N LEU A 149 -3.05 4.44 2.90
CA LEU A 149 -2.02 4.01 3.84
C LEU A 149 -1.86 2.49 3.91
N GLU A 150 -2.99 1.76 3.86
CA GLU A 150 -2.98 0.30 3.91
C GLU A 150 -2.21 -0.30 2.73
N ARG A 151 -2.44 0.24 1.52
CA ARG A 151 -1.72 -0.21 0.32
C ARG A 151 -0.22 0.05 0.39
N MET A 152 0.16 1.24 0.87
CA MET A 152 1.57 1.58 1.06
C MET A 152 2.24 0.64 2.08
N LEU A 153 1.56 0.34 3.19
CA LEU A 153 2.02 -0.62 4.19
C LEU A 153 2.17 -2.03 3.60
N GLU A 154 1.19 -2.50 2.83
CA GLU A 154 1.22 -3.82 2.17
C GLU A 154 2.41 -3.97 1.20
N VAL A 155 2.64 -2.95 0.36
CA VAL A 155 3.75 -2.96 -0.61
C VAL A 155 5.09 -2.97 0.13
N GLY A 156 5.26 -2.08 1.11
CA GLY A 156 6.47 -2.01 1.93
C GLY A 156 6.73 -3.31 2.70
N ALA A 157 5.71 -3.85 3.37
CA ALA A 157 5.80 -5.10 4.12
C ALA A 157 6.14 -6.29 3.23
N ARG A 158 5.54 -6.39 2.04
CA ARG A 158 5.87 -7.45 1.08
C ARG A 158 7.32 -7.38 0.65
N ASN A 159 7.83 -6.20 0.36
CA ASN A 159 9.21 -5.99 -0.04
C ASN A 159 10.19 -6.36 1.09
N LEU A 160 9.90 -5.93 2.33
CA LEU A 160 10.71 -6.24 3.50
C LEU A 160 10.70 -7.74 3.83
N ARG A 161 9.54 -8.39 3.84
CA ARG A 161 9.42 -9.84 4.08
C ARG A 161 10.15 -10.66 3.03
N LYS A 162 10.04 -10.27 1.77
CA LYS A 162 10.80 -10.89 0.69
C LYS A 162 12.31 -10.76 0.89
N ALA A 163 12.77 -9.61 1.38
CA ALA A 163 14.19 -9.40 1.69
C ALA A 163 14.66 -10.25 2.88
N ILE A 164 13.84 -10.41 3.90
CA ILE A 164 14.10 -11.28 5.05
C ILE A 164 14.20 -12.74 4.59
N GLU A 165 13.24 -13.20 3.80
CA GLU A 165 13.17 -14.58 3.29
C GLU A 165 14.35 -14.91 2.38
N ARG A 166 14.72 -14.02 1.48
CA ARG A 166 15.83 -14.24 0.55
C ARG A 166 17.21 -14.10 1.18
N GLY A 167 17.32 -13.24 2.19
CA GLY A 167 18.59 -12.99 2.88
C GLY A 167 19.67 -12.30 2.03
N ASP A 168 19.30 -11.74 0.86
CA ASP A 168 20.19 -11.13 -0.13
C ASP A 168 20.16 -9.60 -0.16
N ALA A 169 19.43 -8.98 0.78
CA ALA A 169 19.34 -7.53 0.95
C ALA A 169 19.90 -7.10 2.32
N THR A 170 20.46 -5.90 2.38
CA THR A 170 20.84 -5.25 3.64
C THR A 170 19.62 -4.60 4.26
N LEU A 171 19.34 -4.94 5.51
CA LEU A 171 18.24 -4.38 6.30
C LEU A 171 18.76 -3.64 7.52
N SER A 172 18.18 -2.48 7.84
CA SER A 172 18.43 -1.77 9.09
C SER A 172 17.16 -1.20 9.69
N VAL A 173 17.17 -1.04 11.02
CA VAL A 173 16.15 -0.32 11.80
C VAL A 173 16.85 0.68 12.68
N SER A 174 16.48 1.95 12.54
CA SER A 174 17.09 3.07 13.27
C SER A 174 16.02 4.05 13.76
N ASP A 175 16.46 5.06 14.49
CA ASP A 175 15.65 6.25 14.74
C ASP A 175 15.45 7.02 13.42
N GLY A 176 14.20 7.32 13.08
CA GLY A 176 13.84 8.04 11.86
C GLY A 176 13.69 9.54 12.05
N GLY A 177 13.94 10.03 13.28
CA GLY A 177 13.69 11.43 13.63
C GLY A 177 12.20 11.74 13.67
N VAL A 178 11.88 13.02 13.47
CA VAL A 178 10.48 13.51 13.45
C VAL A 178 10.05 13.78 12.02
N VAL A 179 8.97 13.12 11.58
CA VAL A 179 8.32 13.33 10.29
C VAL A 179 6.93 13.92 10.52
N HIS A 180 6.70 15.15 10.06
CA HIS A 180 5.43 15.88 10.24
C HIS A 180 4.89 15.88 11.69
N GLY A 181 5.78 16.07 12.68
CA GLY A 181 5.42 16.10 14.11
C GLY A 181 5.30 14.72 14.77
N GLU A 182 5.47 13.63 14.03
CA GLU A 182 5.45 12.25 14.51
C GLU A 182 6.88 11.72 14.65
N PRO A 183 7.35 11.33 15.86
CA PRO A 183 8.59 10.58 16.03
C PRO A 183 8.49 9.25 15.28
N THR A 184 9.54 8.84 14.58
CA THR A 184 9.46 7.68 13.71
C THR A 184 10.57 6.65 13.97
N TRP A 185 10.26 5.40 13.64
CA TRP A 185 11.24 4.38 13.30
C TRP A 185 11.52 4.47 11.80
N ARG A 186 12.78 4.33 11.41
CA ARG A 186 13.19 4.20 10.02
C ARG A 186 13.63 2.77 9.75
N ILE A 187 13.06 2.17 8.72
CA ILE A 187 13.49 0.88 8.18
C ILE A 187 14.10 1.14 6.81
N ASP A 188 15.34 0.70 6.63
CA ASP A 188 16.04 0.74 5.33
C ASP A 188 16.14 -0.68 4.77
N ILE A 189 15.94 -0.76 3.46
CA ILE A 189 16.26 -1.93 2.63
C ILE A 189 17.16 -1.48 1.50
N GLU A 190 18.23 -2.21 1.26
CA GLU A 190 19.10 -2.03 0.10
C GLU A 190 19.40 -3.40 -0.51
N SER A 191 19.10 -3.54 -1.78
CA SER A 191 19.26 -4.79 -2.53
C SER A 191 20.13 -4.57 -3.76
N LYS A 192 20.85 -5.63 -4.15
CA LYS A 192 21.54 -5.63 -5.44
C LYS A 192 20.53 -5.77 -6.59
N PRO A 193 20.82 -5.19 -7.76
CA PRO A 193 20.05 -5.45 -8.96
C PRO A 193 19.96 -6.96 -9.22
N GLY A 194 18.76 -7.43 -9.56
CA GLY A 194 18.53 -8.82 -9.84
C GLY A 194 17.06 -9.10 -10.15
N GLY A 195 16.84 -10.18 -10.87
CA GLY A 195 15.52 -10.59 -11.30
C GLY A 195 15.61 -11.84 -12.15
N HIS A 196 14.53 -12.18 -12.79
CA HIS A 196 14.44 -13.30 -13.74
C HIS A 196 13.51 -12.93 -14.89
N TYR A 197 13.63 -13.62 -16.01
CA TYR A 197 12.72 -13.43 -17.11
C TYR A 197 11.58 -14.45 -17.03
N VAL A 198 10.39 -14.01 -17.33
CA VAL A 198 9.20 -14.85 -17.54
C VAL A 198 8.67 -14.63 -18.95
N THR A 199 8.02 -15.65 -19.49
CA THR A 199 7.39 -15.56 -20.81
C THR A 199 5.92 -15.24 -20.63
N ALA A 200 5.44 -14.20 -21.33
CA ALA A 200 4.04 -13.83 -21.40
C ALA A 200 3.21 -14.93 -22.07
N ARG A 201 2.05 -15.25 -21.50
CA ARG A 201 1.13 -16.26 -22.02
C ARG A 201 0.24 -15.67 -23.11
N ARG A 202 -0.45 -16.53 -23.82
CA ARG A 202 -1.46 -16.10 -24.80
C ARG A 202 -2.58 -15.33 -24.10
N ALA A 203 -2.93 -14.16 -24.64
CA ALA A 203 -3.95 -13.23 -24.11
C ALA A 203 -3.71 -12.75 -22.67
N GLU A 204 -2.46 -12.76 -22.22
CA GLU A 204 -2.04 -12.19 -20.93
C GLU A 204 -1.55 -10.76 -21.16
N ASP A 205 -2.10 -9.78 -20.43
CA ASP A 205 -1.57 -8.43 -20.35
C ASP A 205 -0.58 -8.29 -19.18
N LEU A 206 0.02 -7.11 -19.02
CA LEU A 206 1.01 -6.87 -17.97
C LEU A 206 0.40 -6.88 -16.56
N TRP A 207 -0.91 -6.57 -16.42
CA TRP A 207 -1.63 -6.67 -15.15
C TRP A 207 -1.78 -8.13 -14.70
N GLU A 208 -2.17 -9.01 -15.62
CA GLU A 208 -2.33 -10.44 -15.35
C GLU A 208 -0.97 -11.08 -15.06
N LEU A 209 0.07 -10.71 -15.84
CA LEU A 209 1.42 -11.17 -15.61
C LEU A 209 1.92 -10.74 -14.25
N ALA A 210 1.77 -9.46 -13.87
CA ALA A 210 2.18 -8.92 -12.57
C ALA A 210 1.52 -9.68 -11.41
N LYS A 211 0.21 -9.95 -11.53
CA LYS A 211 -0.53 -10.76 -10.55
C LYS A 211 0.03 -12.18 -10.46
N ARG A 212 0.33 -12.81 -11.59
CA ARG A 212 0.87 -14.18 -11.66
C ARG A 212 2.25 -14.30 -11.02
N VAL A 213 3.11 -13.28 -11.18
CA VAL A 213 4.47 -13.30 -10.64
C VAL A 213 4.59 -12.64 -9.26
N GLY A 214 3.49 -12.09 -8.73
CA GLY A 214 3.48 -11.42 -7.43
C GLY A 214 4.28 -10.12 -7.38
N GLN A 215 4.38 -9.41 -8.51
CA GLN A 215 5.06 -8.12 -8.62
C GLN A 215 4.05 -7.00 -8.90
N ASP A 216 4.46 -5.75 -8.71
CA ASP A 216 3.68 -4.61 -9.12
C ASP A 216 3.77 -4.40 -10.65
N MET A 217 2.66 -4.06 -11.30
CA MET A 217 2.61 -3.90 -12.75
C MET A 217 3.49 -2.72 -13.21
N TYR A 218 3.46 -1.61 -12.48
CA TYR A 218 4.26 -0.44 -12.85
C TYR A 218 5.77 -0.68 -12.67
N VAL A 219 6.15 -1.50 -11.70
CA VAL A 219 7.54 -1.97 -11.57
C VAL A 219 7.95 -2.80 -12.77
N LEU A 220 7.07 -3.67 -13.27
CA LEU A 220 7.35 -4.42 -14.51
C LEU A 220 7.47 -3.48 -15.70
N LEU A 221 6.55 -2.52 -15.85
CA LEU A 221 6.55 -1.53 -16.92
C LEU A 221 7.85 -0.72 -16.92
N HIS A 222 8.27 -0.21 -15.74
CA HIS A 222 9.48 0.59 -15.56
C HIS A 222 10.79 -0.16 -15.90
N HIS A 223 10.81 -1.49 -15.70
CA HIS A 223 12.03 -2.30 -15.90
C HIS A 223 12.08 -3.06 -17.23
N ASN A 224 11.16 -2.82 -18.12
CA ASN A 224 11.10 -3.48 -19.43
C ASN A 224 11.01 -2.44 -20.56
N ASP A 225 12.17 -1.95 -20.98
CA ASP A 225 12.26 -1.06 -22.13
C ASP A 225 11.57 -1.68 -23.36
N GLY A 226 10.75 -0.91 -24.07
CA GLY A 226 9.95 -1.38 -25.21
C GLY A 226 8.59 -1.96 -24.86
N ILE A 227 8.15 -1.86 -23.58
CA ILE A 227 6.76 -2.04 -23.16
C ILE A 227 6.24 -0.67 -22.72
N ASP A 228 5.50 0.01 -23.60
CA ASP A 228 5.03 1.38 -23.35
C ASP A 228 3.68 1.43 -22.63
N SER A 229 2.93 0.34 -22.67
CA SER A 229 1.65 0.24 -21.97
C SER A 229 1.37 -1.16 -21.44
N PRO A 230 0.48 -1.33 -20.45
CA PRO A 230 0.15 -2.65 -19.91
C PRO A 230 -0.37 -3.66 -20.92
N THR A 231 -0.91 -3.20 -22.06
CA THR A 231 -1.46 -4.04 -23.12
C THR A 231 -0.48 -4.35 -24.25
N ASP A 232 0.73 -3.80 -24.19
CA ASP A 232 1.73 -3.93 -25.28
C ASP A 232 2.62 -5.15 -25.15
N ILE A 233 2.18 -6.17 -24.43
CA ILE A 233 2.89 -7.45 -24.37
C ILE A 233 2.21 -8.50 -25.25
N GLY A 234 3.04 -9.22 -26.01
CA GLY A 234 2.58 -10.32 -26.87
C GLY A 234 2.87 -11.70 -26.29
N ALA A 235 2.11 -12.69 -26.74
CA ALA A 235 2.38 -14.09 -26.38
C ALA A 235 3.81 -14.49 -26.76
N GLY A 236 4.54 -15.11 -25.84
CA GLY A 236 5.93 -15.50 -26.04
C GLY A 236 6.96 -14.41 -25.74
N GLN A 237 6.54 -13.16 -25.49
CA GLN A 237 7.44 -12.07 -25.13
C GLN A 237 8.09 -12.33 -23.77
N ARG A 238 9.39 -12.08 -23.69
CA ARG A 238 10.15 -12.18 -22.43
C ARG A 238 10.02 -10.88 -21.65
N VAL A 239 9.54 -10.96 -20.41
CA VAL A 239 9.38 -9.86 -19.49
C VAL A 239 10.32 -10.05 -18.30
N PHE A 240 11.15 -9.05 -18.01
CA PHE A 240 12.01 -9.05 -16.83
C PHE A 240 11.18 -8.77 -15.57
N VAL A 241 11.34 -9.62 -14.56
CA VAL A 241 10.69 -9.50 -13.25
C VAL A 241 11.77 -9.23 -12.22
N PRO A 242 11.91 -8.00 -11.72
CA PRO A 242 12.89 -7.70 -10.69
C PRO A 242 12.55 -8.41 -9.38
N HIS A 243 13.59 -8.76 -8.60
CA HIS A 243 13.40 -9.44 -7.32
C HIS A 243 12.65 -8.56 -6.31
N TYR A 244 12.88 -7.25 -6.32
CA TYR A 244 12.33 -6.29 -5.38
C TYR A 244 11.55 -5.19 -6.10
N TYR A 245 10.74 -4.48 -5.35
CA TYR A 245 10.02 -3.30 -5.84
C TYR A 245 10.98 -2.19 -6.30
N ALA A 246 12.08 -2.02 -5.57
CA ALA A 246 13.10 -1.00 -5.80
C ALA A 246 14.46 -1.50 -5.31
N SER A 247 15.56 -0.89 -5.76
CA SER A 247 16.91 -1.23 -5.30
C SER A 247 17.15 -0.80 -3.86
N ARG A 248 16.57 0.33 -3.46
CA ARG A 248 16.61 0.88 -2.11
C ARG A 248 15.24 1.37 -1.70
N GLY A 249 14.88 1.15 -0.44
CA GLY A 249 13.66 1.67 0.18
C GLY A 249 13.92 2.22 1.56
N GLU A 250 13.23 3.30 1.91
CA GLU A 250 13.20 3.90 3.24
C GLU A 250 11.75 4.01 3.69
N TYR A 251 11.41 3.39 4.83
CA TYR A 251 10.06 3.39 5.38
C TYR A 251 10.07 4.03 6.77
N PHE A 252 9.23 5.01 7.00
CA PHE A 252 9.12 5.72 8.27
C PHE A 252 7.79 5.37 8.95
N ILE A 253 7.88 4.67 10.07
CA ILE A 253 6.74 4.23 10.87
C ILE A 253 6.65 5.07 12.13
N GLY A 254 5.52 5.71 12.37
CA GLY A 254 5.26 6.52 13.56
C GLY A 254 5.41 5.71 14.84
N LYS A 255 6.11 6.26 15.83
CA LYS A 255 6.32 5.60 17.12
C LYS A 255 5.07 5.60 18.01
N ARG A 256 4.17 6.57 17.79
CA ARG A 256 2.90 6.69 18.52
C ARG A 256 1.75 6.02 17.78
N THR A 257 1.68 6.26 16.47
CA THR A 257 0.54 5.84 15.65
C THR A 257 0.74 4.47 15.00
N PHE A 258 1.97 4.01 14.85
CA PHE A 258 2.38 2.87 14.03
C PHE A 258 1.93 2.96 12.56
N MET A 259 1.54 4.14 12.10
CA MET A 259 1.27 4.37 10.68
C MET A 259 2.58 4.55 9.92
N MET A 260 2.63 4.03 8.69
CA MET A 260 3.69 4.38 7.75
C MET A 260 3.39 5.78 7.20
N VAL A 261 4.09 6.79 7.73
CA VAL A 261 3.84 8.22 7.44
C VAL A 261 4.67 8.75 6.28
N LYS A 262 5.70 8.00 5.89
CA LYS A 262 6.57 8.32 4.75
C LYS A 262 7.20 7.06 4.20
N ALA A 263 7.30 7.00 2.88
CA ALA A 263 8.05 5.96 2.16
C ALA A 263 8.81 6.60 0.99
N LYS A 264 10.01 6.09 0.73
CA LYS A 264 10.81 6.45 -0.45
C LYS A 264 11.35 5.19 -1.08
N SER A 265 11.42 5.16 -2.39
CA SER A 265 12.06 4.10 -3.15
C SER A 265 12.95 4.65 -4.25
N TRP A 266 14.03 3.95 -4.53
CA TRP A 266 14.96 4.27 -5.61
C TRP A 266 15.06 3.08 -6.57
N ASP A 267 15.08 3.36 -7.84
CA ASP A 267 15.26 2.35 -8.88
C ASP A 267 16.68 1.78 -8.90
N TYR A 268 16.95 0.85 -9.80
CA TYR A 268 18.28 0.24 -9.96
C TYR A 268 19.30 1.13 -10.66
N ARG A 269 18.92 2.32 -11.14
CA ARG A 269 19.79 3.38 -11.62
C ARG A 269 20.18 4.35 -10.52
N GLY A 270 19.60 4.18 -9.30
CA GLY A 270 19.82 5.05 -8.15
C GLY A 270 18.99 6.34 -8.19
N GLN A 271 18.04 6.46 -9.12
CA GLN A 271 17.13 7.59 -9.21
C GLN A 271 15.99 7.42 -8.20
N LEU A 272 15.50 8.52 -7.62
CA LEU A 272 14.31 8.48 -6.79
C LEU A 272 13.13 8.06 -7.69
N TYR A 273 12.62 6.84 -7.44
CA TYR A 273 11.50 6.28 -8.20
C TYR A 273 10.15 6.77 -7.67
N GLU A 274 10.00 6.74 -6.34
CA GLU A 274 8.79 7.21 -5.66
C GLU A 274 9.11 7.78 -4.28
N SER A 275 8.31 8.76 -3.87
CA SER A 275 8.27 9.27 -2.50
C SER A 275 6.85 9.63 -2.14
N TYR A 276 6.37 9.14 -1.01
CA TYR A 276 5.05 9.43 -0.45
C TYR A 276 5.20 9.93 0.97
N GLU A 277 4.58 11.05 1.29
CA GLU A 277 4.56 11.64 2.63
C GLU A 277 3.14 12.10 2.96
N TYR A 278 2.74 11.93 4.22
CA TYR A 278 1.39 12.26 4.67
C TYR A 278 1.41 13.32 5.78
N PRO A 279 1.67 14.60 5.45
CA PRO A 279 1.47 15.67 6.43
C PRO A 279 0.00 15.85 6.78
N ASN A 280 -0.26 16.36 7.99
CA ASN A 280 -1.60 16.64 8.50
C ASN A 280 -2.53 15.42 8.51
N LEU A 281 -1.98 14.23 8.74
CA LEU A 281 -2.74 12.99 8.79
C LEU A 281 -3.61 12.96 10.05
N GLU A 282 -4.92 12.83 9.86
CA GLU A 282 -5.92 12.68 10.91
C GLU A 282 -6.61 11.32 10.75
N LEU A 283 -6.50 10.49 11.80
CA LEU A 283 -7.05 9.14 11.82
C LEU A 283 -8.40 9.13 12.55
N ASN A 284 -9.39 8.45 12.00
CA ASN A 284 -10.75 8.33 12.51
C ASN A 284 -11.45 9.68 12.80
N PRO A 285 -11.41 10.67 11.86
CA PRO A 285 -12.12 11.92 12.06
C PRO A 285 -13.65 11.80 12.01
N GLY A 286 -14.19 10.64 11.63
CA GLY A 286 -15.63 10.39 11.52
C GLY A 286 -16.21 10.94 10.21
N LEU A 287 -15.59 10.61 9.08
CA LEU A 287 -16.09 11.00 7.75
C LEU A 287 -17.46 10.39 7.46
N SER A 288 -18.30 11.14 6.79
CA SER A 288 -19.66 10.78 6.43
C SER A 288 -19.81 10.42 4.94
N GLU A 289 -20.95 9.89 4.55
CA GLU A 289 -21.27 9.66 3.13
C GLU A 289 -21.19 10.94 2.28
N ARG A 290 -21.51 12.10 2.89
CA ARG A 290 -21.40 13.40 2.23
C ARG A 290 -19.99 13.72 1.77
N ASP A 291 -18.97 13.24 2.50
CA ASP A 291 -17.57 13.46 2.15
C ASP A 291 -17.13 12.72 0.87
N PHE A 292 -17.97 11.82 0.37
CA PHE A 292 -17.72 11.04 -0.86
C PHE A 292 -18.86 11.23 -1.88
N ASP A 293 -19.70 12.24 -1.70
CA ASP A 293 -20.77 12.59 -2.63
C ASP A 293 -20.37 13.81 -3.47
N HIS A 294 -20.35 13.66 -4.79
CA HIS A 294 -20.06 14.75 -5.73
C HIS A 294 -21.06 15.93 -5.65
N ARG A 295 -22.21 15.74 -5.00
CA ARG A 295 -23.19 16.81 -4.72
C ARG A 295 -22.87 17.59 -3.45
N ASN A 296 -21.79 17.27 -2.76
CA ASN A 296 -21.33 18.04 -1.62
C ASN A 296 -21.02 19.47 -2.08
N LYS A 297 -21.65 20.46 -1.43
CA LYS A 297 -21.52 21.88 -1.79
C LYS A 297 -20.12 22.45 -1.55
N ASP A 298 -19.29 21.73 -0.79
CA ASP A 298 -17.92 22.09 -0.50
C ASP A 298 -16.95 21.66 -1.62
N TYR A 299 -17.48 20.97 -2.65
CA TYR A 299 -16.75 20.46 -3.82
C TYR A 299 -17.19 21.19 -5.08
N ASP A 300 -16.26 21.31 -6.02
CA ASP A 300 -16.48 22.07 -7.25
C ASP A 300 -17.04 21.22 -8.41
N PHE A 301 -17.66 20.06 -8.12
CA PHE A 301 -18.33 19.26 -9.15
C PHE A 301 -19.57 19.99 -9.67
N MET A 302 -19.44 20.70 -10.79
CA MET A 302 -20.60 21.27 -11.46
C MET A 302 -21.53 20.17 -11.95
N ILE A 303 -22.73 20.13 -11.41
CA ILE A 303 -23.79 19.25 -11.87
C ILE A 303 -24.37 19.88 -13.14
N ILE A 304 -23.94 19.41 -14.31
CA ILE A 304 -24.73 19.64 -15.51
C ILE A 304 -26.01 18.81 -15.32
N ASN A 305 -27.12 19.49 -14.99
CA ASN A 305 -28.43 18.87 -14.98
C ASN A 305 -28.65 18.18 -16.34
N GLN A 306 -28.50 16.88 -16.38
CA GLN A 306 -29.05 16.07 -17.45
C GLN A 306 -30.58 16.17 -17.29
N ARG A 307 -31.20 16.98 -18.13
CA ARG A 307 -32.65 16.98 -18.37
C ARG A 307 -33.03 15.69 -19.08
#